data_95b41bd0fb1c2e39c11c77fb3b55afaa
#
_entry.id   95b41bd0fb1c2e39c11c77fb3b55afaa
#
_cell.length_a   1.000
_cell.length_b   1.000
_cell.length_c   1.000
_cell.angle_alpha   90.00
_cell.angle_beta   90.00
_cell.angle_gamma   90.00
#
_symmetry.space_group_name_H-M   'P 1'
#
loop_
_entity.id
_entity.type
_entity.pdbx_description
1 polymer ?
#
loop_
_entity_poly.entity_id
_entity_poly.type
_entity_poly.pdbx_seq_one_letter_code
_entity_poly.pdbx_strand_id
1 'polypeptide(L)'
;MKLKLTSVFVNDQNKALDFYTKTLGFVKKTDISAGNYRWLTVVSAEDPNGSQLVLEPNANPAARTYQESILKQGIPATMLFVDDIQKEFQRLKKLGVKFTMEPTKTPGSTIARFDDTVGNLIQITQLS
;
A
#
# COMPACT_ATOMS: atom_id res chain seq x y z
N MET A 1 1.26 -23.63 -9.89
CA MET A 1 0.60 -22.62 -9.04
C MET A 1 1.60 -21.51 -8.74
N LYS A 2 1.22 -20.24 -8.93
CA LYS A 2 2.13 -19.09 -8.76
C LYS A 2 1.41 -17.95 -8.08
N LEU A 3 2.09 -17.29 -7.14
CA LEU A 3 1.62 -16.06 -6.54
C LEU A 3 1.98 -14.88 -7.47
N LYS A 4 0.97 -14.24 -8.05
CA LYS A 4 1.17 -13.14 -9.00
C LYS A 4 0.52 -11.84 -8.59
N LEU A 5 -0.42 -11.88 -7.64
CA LEU A 5 -1.05 -10.67 -7.14
C LEU A 5 -1.47 -10.84 -5.69
N THR A 6 -1.60 -9.71 -5.02
CA THR A 6 -2.22 -9.59 -3.71
C THR A 6 -3.11 -8.36 -3.74
N SER A 7 -3.94 -8.16 -2.73
CA SER A 7 -4.86 -7.04 -2.71
C SER A 7 -4.81 -6.27 -1.40
N VAL A 8 -5.19 -5.01 -1.48
CA VAL A 8 -5.45 -4.16 -0.33
C VAL A 8 -6.80 -3.48 -0.55
N PHE A 9 -7.63 -3.45 0.49
CA PHE A 9 -8.91 -2.74 0.41
C PHE A 9 -8.68 -1.24 0.51
N VAL A 10 -9.42 -0.49 -0.30
CA VAL A 10 -9.36 0.97 -0.29
C VAL A 10 -10.78 1.54 -0.28
N ASN A 11 -10.96 2.67 0.39
CA ASN A 11 -12.27 3.30 0.48
C ASN A 11 -12.58 4.24 -0.71
N ASP A 12 -11.60 4.50 -1.56
CA ASP A 12 -11.73 5.34 -2.75
C ASP A 12 -10.65 4.95 -3.74
N GLN A 13 -11.04 4.29 -4.84
CA GLN A 13 -10.07 3.78 -5.83
C GLN A 13 -9.34 4.89 -6.58
N ASN A 14 -9.99 6.00 -6.90
CA ASN A 14 -9.31 7.11 -7.58
C ASN A 14 -8.25 7.75 -6.69
N LYS A 15 -8.59 7.99 -5.43
CA LYS A 15 -7.67 8.53 -4.46
C LYS A 15 -6.52 7.56 -4.18
N ALA A 16 -6.83 6.27 -4.11
CA ALA A 16 -5.81 5.22 -3.95
C ALA A 16 -4.85 5.20 -5.14
N LEU A 17 -5.36 5.23 -6.36
CA LEU A 17 -4.53 5.25 -7.56
C LEU A 17 -3.55 6.43 -7.53
N ASP A 18 -4.03 7.62 -7.20
CA ASP A 18 -3.17 8.80 -7.08
C ASP A 18 -2.10 8.63 -6.02
N PHE A 19 -2.47 8.15 -4.84
CA PHE A 19 -1.53 7.98 -3.74
C PHE A 19 -0.46 6.92 -4.08
N TYR A 20 -0.89 5.76 -4.54
CA TYR A 20 0.03 4.66 -4.83
C TYR A 20 0.94 4.94 -6.02
N THR A 21 0.48 5.72 -7.01
CA THR A 21 1.32 6.07 -8.17
C THR A 21 2.12 7.35 -7.93
N LYS A 22 1.48 8.47 -7.68
CA LYS A 22 2.15 9.77 -7.58
C LYS A 22 3.01 9.90 -6.31
N THR A 23 2.55 9.34 -5.21
CA THR A 23 3.26 9.44 -3.92
C THR A 23 4.21 8.27 -3.70
N LEU A 24 3.72 7.03 -3.83
CA LEU A 24 4.57 5.85 -3.57
C LEU A 24 5.46 5.47 -4.74
N GLY A 25 5.10 5.85 -5.96
CA GLY A 25 5.93 5.58 -7.14
C GLY A 25 5.60 4.29 -7.88
N PHE A 26 4.47 3.64 -7.56
CA PHE A 26 4.01 2.49 -8.34
C PHE A 26 3.51 2.94 -9.72
N VAL A 27 3.35 2.00 -10.62
CA VAL A 27 2.84 2.23 -11.98
C VAL A 27 1.52 1.50 -12.14
N LYS A 28 0.53 2.17 -12.73
CA LYS A 28 -0.75 1.54 -13.05
C LYS A 28 -0.53 0.42 -14.07
N LYS A 29 -1.00 -0.77 -13.79
CA LYS A 29 -0.89 -1.94 -14.68
C LYS A 29 -2.20 -2.18 -15.42
N THR A 30 -3.29 -2.31 -14.70
CA THR A 30 -4.60 -2.62 -15.27
C THR A 30 -5.64 -1.72 -14.66
N ASP A 31 -6.58 -1.26 -15.49
CA ASP A 31 -7.70 -0.43 -15.05
C ASP A 31 -8.88 -0.74 -15.96
N ILE A 32 -9.71 -1.70 -15.56
CA ILE A 32 -10.84 -2.20 -16.37
C ILE A 32 -12.11 -2.12 -15.54
N SER A 33 -13.12 -1.46 -16.07
CA SER A 33 -14.45 -1.42 -15.46
C SER A 33 -15.36 -2.47 -16.08
N ALA A 34 -16.06 -3.23 -15.24
CA ALA A 34 -17.04 -4.23 -15.63
C ALA A 34 -18.27 -4.10 -14.72
N GLY A 35 -19.35 -3.51 -15.25
CA GLY A 35 -20.54 -3.20 -14.46
C GLY A 35 -20.19 -2.21 -13.34
N ASN A 36 -20.51 -2.56 -12.11
CA ASN A 36 -20.22 -1.75 -10.92
C ASN A 36 -18.84 -2.04 -10.33
N TYR A 37 -18.05 -2.91 -10.94
CA TYR A 37 -16.75 -3.30 -10.46
C TYR A 37 -15.64 -2.70 -11.31
N ARG A 38 -14.58 -2.24 -10.66
CA ARG A 38 -13.38 -1.72 -11.31
C ARG A 38 -12.18 -2.56 -10.89
N TRP A 39 -11.59 -3.26 -11.86
CA TRP A 39 -10.35 -4.00 -11.66
C TRP A 39 -9.19 -3.04 -11.83
N LEU A 40 -8.53 -2.71 -10.72
CA LEU A 40 -7.47 -1.70 -10.70
C LEU A 40 -6.24 -2.29 -10.04
N THR A 41 -5.11 -2.33 -10.77
CA THR A 41 -3.86 -2.87 -10.25
C THR A 41 -2.71 -1.92 -10.50
N VAL A 42 -1.73 -1.98 -9.60
CA VAL A 42 -0.44 -1.29 -9.74
C VAL A 42 0.69 -2.30 -9.60
N VAL A 43 1.85 -1.95 -10.17
CA VAL A 43 3.08 -2.75 -10.08
C VAL A 43 4.24 -1.86 -9.65
N SER A 44 5.30 -2.49 -9.14
CA SER A 44 6.55 -1.78 -8.87
C SER A 44 7.14 -1.25 -10.17
N ALA A 45 7.58 0.01 -10.18
CA ALA A 45 8.22 0.58 -11.36
C ALA A 45 9.49 -0.18 -11.76
N GLU A 46 10.18 -0.77 -10.78
CA GLU A 46 11.39 -1.56 -10.97
C GLU A 46 11.12 -2.95 -11.55
N ASP A 47 9.88 -3.44 -11.43
CA ASP A 47 9.49 -4.77 -11.89
C ASP A 47 8.07 -4.74 -12.48
N PRO A 48 7.90 -4.14 -13.67
CA PRO A 48 6.58 -3.95 -14.27
C PRO A 48 5.87 -5.25 -14.67
N ASN A 49 6.59 -6.36 -14.74
CA ASN A 49 6.03 -7.68 -15.02
C ASN A 49 5.95 -8.57 -13.78
N GLY A 50 6.26 -8.00 -12.62
CA GLY A 50 6.23 -8.72 -11.35
C GLY A 50 4.85 -8.79 -10.72
N SER A 51 4.83 -8.98 -9.40
CA SER A 51 3.60 -9.07 -8.64
C SER A 51 2.78 -7.79 -8.74
N GLN A 52 1.47 -7.96 -8.83
CA GLN A 52 0.53 -6.84 -8.88
C GLN A 52 -0.12 -6.63 -7.51
N LEU A 53 -0.39 -5.39 -7.17
CA LEU A 53 -1.21 -5.01 -6.04
C LEU A 53 -2.56 -4.55 -6.56
N VAL A 54 -3.62 -5.27 -6.17
CA VAL A 54 -4.99 -4.88 -6.51
C VAL A 54 -5.47 -3.85 -5.49
N LEU A 55 -5.91 -2.70 -5.99
CA LEU A 55 -6.56 -1.68 -5.15
C LEU A 55 -8.06 -2.00 -5.15
N GLU A 56 -8.48 -2.81 -4.18
CA GLU A 56 -9.79 -3.43 -4.11
C GLU A 56 -10.79 -2.52 -3.39
N PRO A 57 -11.97 -2.25 -3.98
CA PRO A 57 -12.96 -1.44 -3.26
C PRO A 57 -13.47 -2.19 -2.02
N ASN A 58 -13.63 -1.46 -0.92
CA ASN A 58 -14.10 -2.02 0.35
C ASN A 58 -15.64 -2.07 0.45
N ALA A 59 -16.33 -2.25 -0.67
CA ALA A 59 -17.79 -2.22 -0.73
C ALA A 59 -18.45 -3.32 0.09
N ASN A 60 -17.80 -4.48 0.24
CA ASN A 60 -18.31 -5.56 1.07
C ASN A 60 -18.25 -5.15 2.55
N PRO A 61 -19.36 -5.26 3.31
CA PRO A 61 -19.38 -4.88 4.73
C PRO A 61 -18.33 -5.61 5.57
N ALA A 62 -18.04 -6.87 5.28
CA ALA A 62 -17.02 -7.64 6.00
C ALA A 62 -15.61 -7.06 5.76
N ALA A 63 -15.33 -6.66 4.52
CA ALA A 63 -14.06 -6.03 4.18
C ALA A 63 -13.89 -4.68 4.90
N ARG A 64 -14.95 -3.88 4.92
CA ARG A 64 -14.95 -2.59 5.60
C ARG A 64 -14.74 -2.72 7.09
N THR A 65 -15.46 -3.64 7.73
CA THR A 65 -15.32 -3.91 9.17
C THR A 65 -13.90 -4.37 9.49
N TYR A 66 -13.34 -5.29 8.70
CA TYR A 66 -11.97 -5.75 8.88
C TYR A 66 -10.97 -4.61 8.73
N GLN A 67 -11.08 -3.84 7.66
CA GLN A 67 -10.19 -2.71 7.39
C GLN A 67 -10.20 -1.69 8.54
N GLU A 68 -11.38 -1.28 8.98
CA GLU A 68 -11.52 -0.31 10.08
C GLU A 68 -10.96 -0.86 11.39
N SER A 69 -11.17 -2.14 11.65
CA SER A 69 -10.71 -2.78 12.87
C SER A 69 -9.19 -2.85 12.95
N ILE A 70 -8.52 -3.30 11.90
CA ILE A 70 -7.05 -3.37 11.91
C ILE A 70 -6.41 -1.98 11.91
N LEU A 71 -7.04 -0.99 11.27
CA LEU A 71 -6.56 0.39 11.32
C LEU A 71 -6.56 0.93 12.75
N LYS A 72 -7.66 0.72 13.49
CA LYS A 72 -7.77 1.12 14.89
C LYS A 72 -6.73 0.46 15.78
N GLN A 73 -6.38 -0.78 15.48
CA GLN A 73 -5.39 -1.55 16.23
C GLN A 73 -3.95 -1.20 15.85
N GLY A 74 -3.74 -0.34 14.86
CA GLY A 74 -2.41 0.00 14.39
C GLY A 74 -1.73 -1.11 13.60
N ILE A 75 -2.51 -2.02 13.02
CA ILE A 75 -2.00 -3.16 12.27
C ILE A 75 -1.90 -2.78 10.79
N PRO A 76 -0.72 -2.92 10.16
CA PRO A 76 -0.60 -2.62 8.72
C PRO A 76 -1.36 -3.64 7.87
N ALA A 77 -1.99 -3.14 6.82
CA ALA A 77 -2.75 -3.96 5.87
C ALA A 77 -1.83 -4.75 4.95
N THR A 78 -0.65 -4.22 4.63
CA THR A 78 0.35 -4.88 3.81
C THR A 78 1.73 -4.32 4.11
N MET A 79 2.76 -5.02 3.61
CA MET A 79 4.15 -4.61 3.73
C MET A 79 4.77 -4.45 2.35
N LEU A 80 5.54 -3.39 2.20
CA LEU A 80 6.30 -3.12 0.99
C LEU A 80 7.78 -3.06 1.36
N PHE A 81 8.65 -3.52 0.48
CA PHE A 81 10.08 -3.57 0.76
C PHE A 81 10.80 -2.45 0.03
N VAL A 82 11.77 -1.85 0.71
CA VAL A 82 12.59 -0.76 0.19
C VAL A 82 14.07 -1.07 0.43
N ASP A 83 14.94 -0.51 -0.40
CA ASP A 83 16.39 -0.70 -0.26
C ASP A 83 17.01 0.26 0.74
N ASP A 84 16.47 1.47 0.87
CA ASP A 84 16.95 2.51 1.78
C ASP A 84 15.75 3.18 2.47
N ILE A 85 15.42 2.70 3.65
CA ILE A 85 14.22 3.16 4.37
C ILE A 85 14.36 4.61 4.86
N GLN A 86 15.57 5.08 5.21
CA GLN A 86 15.77 6.46 5.63
C GLN A 86 15.51 7.42 4.48
N LYS A 87 16.00 7.08 3.29
CA LYS A 87 15.78 7.89 2.09
C LYS A 87 14.29 7.94 1.73
N GLU A 88 13.61 6.79 1.77
CA GLU A 88 12.18 6.69 1.51
C GLU A 88 11.36 7.46 2.53
N PHE A 89 11.70 7.33 3.81
CA PHE A 89 11.04 8.08 4.88
C PHE A 89 11.12 9.59 4.64
N GLN A 90 12.32 10.10 4.34
CA GLN A 90 12.51 11.53 4.08
C GLN A 90 11.73 11.99 2.84
N ARG A 91 11.75 11.19 1.77
CA ARG A 91 11.02 11.49 0.53
C ARG A 91 9.51 11.58 0.78
N LEU A 92 8.95 10.55 1.42
CA LEU A 92 7.51 10.48 1.70
C LEU A 92 7.06 11.57 2.68
N LYS A 93 7.87 11.86 3.68
CA LYS A 93 7.59 12.92 4.65
C LYS A 93 7.51 14.30 3.96
N LYS A 94 8.40 14.58 3.02
CA LYS A 94 8.36 15.82 2.22
C LYS A 94 7.10 15.92 1.37
N LEU A 95 6.54 14.80 0.93
CA LEU A 95 5.30 14.74 0.16
C LEU A 95 4.06 14.82 1.05
N GLY A 96 4.23 14.98 2.38
CA GLY A 96 3.12 15.13 3.30
C GLY A 96 2.54 13.83 3.83
N VAL A 97 3.21 12.70 3.62
CA VAL A 97 2.76 11.41 4.14
C VAL A 97 2.86 11.41 5.67
N LYS A 98 1.81 10.92 6.31
CA LYS A 98 1.74 10.84 7.78
C LYS A 98 2.25 9.49 8.25
N PHE A 99 3.38 9.49 8.95
CA PHE A 99 3.93 8.29 9.56
C PHE A 99 3.40 8.12 10.97
N THR A 100 2.93 6.91 11.28
CA THR A 100 2.55 6.51 12.64
C THR A 100 3.72 5.86 13.37
N MET A 101 4.72 5.38 12.63
CA MET A 101 5.96 4.85 13.17
C MET A 101 7.11 5.30 12.27
N GLU A 102 8.08 6.02 12.82
CA GLU A 102 9.31 6.38 12.12
C GLU A 102 10.22 5.15 11.99
N PRO A 103 11.24 5.18 11.12
CA PRO A 103 12.14 4.04 10.96
C PRO A 103 12.68 3.52 12.29
N THR A 104 12.41 2.26 12.58
CA THR A 104 12.71 1.61 13.84
C THR A 104 13.37 0.26 13.58
N LYS A 105 14.51 0.02 14.20
CA LYS A 105 15.22 -1.25 14.06
C LYS A 105 14.48 -2.35 14.79
N THR A 106 14.38 -3.50 14.14
CA THR A 106 13.87 -4.76 14.69
C THR A 106 14.88 -5.86 14.38
N PRO A 107 14.77 -7.06 14.96
CA PRO A 107 15.63 -8.16 14.55
C PRO A 107 15.49 -8.45 13.05
N GLY A 108 16.59 -8.32 12.30
CA GLY A 108 16.65 -8.63 10.88
C GLY A 108 16.10 -7.56 9.93
N SER A 109 15.59 -6.44 10.43
CA SER A 109 15.05 -5.41 9.57
C SER A 109 14.94 -4.05 10.25
N THR A 110 14.62 -3.03 9.45
CA THR A 110 14.18 -1.71 9.92
C THR A 110 12.81 -1.46 9.28
N ILE A 111 11.85 -1.01 10.08
CA ILE A 111 10.47 -0.83 9.65
C ILE A 111 9.97 0.59 9.92
N ALA A 112 9.00 1.03 9.12
CA ALA A 112 8.25 2.26 9.35
C ALA A 112 6.82 2.05 8.89
N ARG A 113 5.88 2.84 9.39
CA ARG A 113 4.45 2.72 9.05
C ARG A 113 3.86 4.07 8.75
N PHE A 114 3.00 4.12 7.73
CA PHE A 114 2.34 5.36 7.34
C PHE A 114 0.89 5.12 6.93
N ASP A 115 0.12 6.19 6.95
CA ASP A 115 -1.28 6.23 6.52
C ASP A 115 -1.33 6.37 4.99
N ASP A 116 -2.05 5.47 4.31
CA ASP A 116 -2.21 5.53 2.85
C ASP A 116 -3.37 6.44 2.40
N THR A 117 -4.03 7.10 3.33
CA THR A 117 -5.15 8.02 3.11
C THR A 117 -6.46 7.38 2.61
N VAL A 118 -6.45 6.08 2.36
CA VAL A 118 -7.63 5.35 1.87
C VAL A 118 -8.03 4.19 2.79
N GLY A 119 -7.69 4.33 4.07
CA GLY A 119 -8.17 3.46 5.13
C GLY A 119 -7.18 2.44 5.64
N ASN A 120 -5.90 2.54 5.30
CA ASN A 120 -4.90 1.56 5.71
C ASN A 120 -3.66 2.19 6.33
N LEU A 121 -3.01 1.41 7.20
CA LEU A 121 -1.60 1.60 7.50
C LEU A 121 -0.79 0.68 6.59
N ILE A 122 0.29 1.21 6.05
CA ILE A 122 1.24 0.46 5.22
C ILE A 122 2.57 0.42 5.94
N GLN A 123 3.18 -0.75 6.00
CA GLN A 123 4.52 -0.89 6.55
C GLN A 123 5.53 -0.95 5.41
N ILE A 124 6.58 -0.14 5.49
CA ILE A 124 7.76 -0.32 4.64
C ILE A 124 8.85 -0.98 5.47
N THR A 125 9.60 -1.87 4.81
CA THR A 125 10.60 -2.71 5.47
C THR A 125 11.88 -2.71 4.65
N GLN A 126 13.00 -2.46 5.36
CA GLN A 126 14.34 -2.66 4.80
C GLN A 126 14.95 -3.86 5.53
N LEU A 127 15.33 -4.89 4.77
CA LEU A 127 16.02 -6.06 5.34
C LEU A 127 17.47 -5.69 5.70
N SER A 128 17.93 -6.22 6.80
CA SER A 128 19.32 -6.00 7.26
C SER A 128 20.33 -6.79 6.43
#